data_7e9d3c9d97ee5aba6cee91ebc5bc210f
#
_entry.id   7e9d3c9d97ee5aba6cee91ebc5bc210f
#
_cell.length_a   1.000
_cell.length_b   1.000
_cell.length_c   1.000
_cell.angle_alpha   90.00
_cell.angle_beta   90.00
_cell.angle_gamma   90.00
#
_symmetry.space_group_name_H-M   'P 1'
#
loop_
_entity.id
_entity.type
_entity.pdbx_description
1 polymer ?
#
loop_
_entity_poly.entity_id
_entity_poly.type
_entity_poly.pdbx_seq_one_letter_code
_entity_poly.pdbx_strand_id
1 'polypeptide(L)'
;RLRNNGSNIAPFLLRLKQSESLYRYYQEVVNATRLILPFFDNFRLDVFQQGEADKVKLSWQQKGSDYPLQPYHLSDGSIRFICLATALLQPDPPSAIVIDEPELGLHPEAIRILAELITDAAQRTQVILATQSPLLIDQFAIDDIVVVNRKDGQSTFERLSEQDFSQWLEDYSVGELWTRNVIQGGTSDE
;
A
#
# COMPACT_ATOMS: atom_id res chain seq x y z
N ARG A 1 -0.33 -16.87 -4.33
CA ARG A 1 0.04 -15.71 -3.50
C ARG A 1 1.06 -14.83 -4.19
N LEU A 2 0.95 -13.52 -3.96
CA LEU A 2 2.00 -12.57 -4.30
C LEU A 2 3.23 -12.83 -3.42
N ARG A 3 4.45 -12.72 -3.98
CA ARG A 3 5.70 -12.80 -3.22
C ARG A 3 6.00 -11.45 -2.56
N ASN A 4 6.72 -11.47 -1.44
CA ASN A 4 7.04 -10.26 -0.65
C ASN A 4 7.77 -9.17 -1.44
N ASN A 5 8.57 -9.57 -2.43
CA ASN A 5 9.32 -8.64 -3.31
C ASN A 5 8.59 -8.28 -4.61
N GLY A 6 7.33 -8.70 -4.78
CA GLY A 6 6.54 -8.45 -5.99
C GLY A 6 7.04 -9.15 -7.26
N SER A 7 8.10 -9.98 -7.18
CA SER A 7 8.75 -10.59 -8.37
C SER A 7 7.84 -11.45 -9.23
N ASN A 8 6.70 -11.87 -8.71
CA ASN A 8 5.70 -12.67 -9.42
C ASN A 8 4.40 -11.90 -9.69
N ILE A 9 4.42 -10.56 -9.69
CA ILE A 9 3.20 -9.76 -9.89
C ILE A 9 2.54 -10.06 -11.24
N ALA A 10 3.33 -10.19 -12.31
CA ALA A 10 2.80 -10.46 -13.65
C ALA A 10 2.05 -11.82 -13.74
N PRO A 11 2.65 -12.97 -13.37
CA PRO A 11 1.92 -14.23 -13.36
C PRO A 11 0.80 -14.27 -12.32
N PHE A 12 0.90 -13.51 -11.22
CA PHE A 12 -0.17 -13.40 -10.25
C PHE A 12 -1.40 -12.68 -10.82
N LEU A 13 -1.22 -11.52 -11.44
CA LEU A 13 -2.28 -10.77 -12.12
C LEU A 13 -2.89 -11.58 -13.28
N LEU A 14 -2.05 -12.32 -14.04
CA LEU A 14 -2.55 -13.21 -15.10
C LEU A 14 -3.47 -14.29 -14.55
N ARG A 15 -3.10 -14.92 -13.43
CA ARG A 15 -3.94 -15.91 -12.75
C ARG A 15 -5.27 -15.31 -12.32
N LEU A 16 -5.27 -14.10 -11.73
CA LEU A 16 -6.51 -13.42 -11.34
C LEU A 16 -7.38 -13.13 -12.57
N LYS A 17 -6.76 -12.68 -13.67
CA LYS A 17 -7.46 -12.31 -14.91
C LYS A 17 -8.09 -13.52 -15.62
N GLN A 18 -7.45 -14.69 -15.58
CA GLN A 18 -7.88 -15.89 -16.30
C GLN A 18 -8.90 -16.74 -15.53
N SER A 19 -8.99 -16.58 -14.23
CA SER A 19 -9.91 -17.34 -13.39
C SER A 19 -11.23 -16.61 -13.20
N GLU A 20 -12.34 -17.20 -13.60
CA GLU A 20 -13.68 -16.62 -13.44
C GLU A 20 -13.97 -16.24 -11.97
N SER A 21 -13.63 -17.13 -11.02
CA SER A 21 -13.84 -16.88 -9.59
C SER A 21 -12.95 -15.78 -9.00
N LEU A 22 -11.81 -15.49 -9.63
CA LEU A 22 -10.83 -14.50 -9.15
C LEU A 22 -10.83 -13.20 -9.95
N TYR A 23 -11.57 -13.14 -11.05
CA TYR A 23 -11.56 -11.99 -11.97
C TYR A 23 -11.96 -10.68 -11.30
N ARG A 24 -12.86 -10.73 -10.31
CA ARG A 24 -13.24 -9.54 -9.53
C ARG A 24 -12.04 -8.87 -8.85
N TYR A 25 -11.12 -9.64 -8.28
CA TYR A 25 -9.91 -9.11 -7.64
C TYR A 25 -8.95 -8.47 -8.63
N TYR A 26 -8.86 -9.03 -9.84
CA TYR A 26 -8.13 -8.39 -10.94
C TYR A 26 -8.74 -7.03 -11.28
N GLN A 27 -10.06 -6.94 -11.38
CA GLN A 27 -10.75 -5.68 -11.67
C GLN A 27 -10.57 -4.66 -10.55
N GLU A 28 -10.57 -5.08 -9.28
CA GLU A 28 -10.32 -4.21 -8.13
C GLU A 28 -8.91 -3.59 -8.23
N VAL A 29 -7.88 -4.37 -8.55
CA VAL A 29 -6.51 -3.86 -8.76
C VAL A 29 -6.45 -2.88 -9.94
N VAL A 30 -7.10 -3.19 -11.06
CA VAL A 30 -7.19 -2.29 -12.22
C VAL A 30 -7.88 -0.98 -11.85
N ASN A 31 -8.99 -1.05 -11.14
CA ASN A 31 -9.75 0.13 -10.72
C ASN A 31 -8.98 0.99 -9.72
N ALA A 32 -8.33 0.39 -8.72
CA ALA A 32 -7.45 1.11 -7.81
C ALA A 32 -6.30 1.82 -8.56
N THR A 33 -5.70 1.13 -9.55
CA THR A 33 -4.67 1.73 -10.39
C THR A 33 -5.20 2.93 -11.19
N ARG A 34 -6.41 2.85 -11.71
CA ARG A 34 -7.06 3.94 -12.47
C ARG A 34 -7.34 5.18 -11.62
N LEU A 35 -7.57 5.02 -10.32
CA LEU A 35 -7.78 6.14 -9.41
C LEU A 35 -6.54 7.03 -9.30
N ILE A 36 -5.35 6.43 -9.27
CA ILE A 36 -4.09 7.18 -9.17
C ILE A 36 -3.47 7.53 -10.53
N LEU A 37 -3.85 6.79 -11.58
CA LEU A 37 -3.37 6.97 -12.95
C LEU A 37 -4.58 7.06 -13.90
N PRO A 38 -5.21 8.24 -14.04
CA PRO A 38 -6.44 8.38 -14.84
C PRO A 38 -6.30 8.00 -16.32
N PHE A 39 -5.08 8.05 -16.83
CA PHE A 39 -4.73 7.65 -18.21
C PHE A 39 -4.53 6.12 -18.36
N PHE A 40 -4.37 5.38 -17.27
CA PHE A 40 -4.20 3.93 -17.29
C PHE A 40 -5.51 3.26 -17.75
N ASP A 41 -5.39 2.33 -18.71
CA ASP A 41 -6.53 1.52 -19.15
C ASP A 41 -6.49 0.13 -18.51
N ASN A 42 -5.48 -0.67 -18.84
CA ASN A 42 -5.43 -2.06 -18.37
C ASN A 42 -4.00 -2.61 -18.36
N PHE A 43 -3.79 -3.69 -17.61
CA PHE A 43 -2.58 -4.50 -17.72
C PHE A 43 -2.63 -5.39 -18.95
N ARG A 44 -1.52 -5.45 -19.66
CA ARG A 44 -1.25 -6.41 -20.72
C ARG A 44 -0.25 -7.45 -20.20
N LEU A 45 -0.68 -8.70 -20.22
CA LEU A 45 0.00 -9.84 -19.60
C LEU A 45 0.25 -10.89 -20.68
N ASP A 46 1.37 -10.74 -21.38
CA ASP A 46 1.73 -11.61 -22.51
C ASP A 46 2.57 -12.78 -22.00
N VAL A 47 2.14 -14.01 -22.32
CA VAL A 47 2.90 -15.22 -22.01
C VAL A 47 3.91 -15.48 -23.15
N PHE A 48 5.14 -15.77 -22.77
CA PHE A 48 6.21 -16.14 -23.72
C PHE A 48 7.09 -17.24 -23.13
N GLN A 49 7.65 -18.06 -24.01
CA GLN A 49 8.59 -19.11 -23.60
C GLN A 49 10.00 -18.56 -23.46
N GLN A 50 10.65 -18.89 -22.35
CA GLN A 50 12.07 -18.65 -22.14
C GLN A 50 12.74 -19.95 -21.64
N GLY A 51 13.37 -20.69 -22.54
CA GLY A 51 13.83 -22.04 -22.27
C GLY A 51 12.65 -23.01 -22.11
N GLU A 52 12.66 -23.81 -21.05
CA GLU A 52 11.57 -24.76 -20.72
C GLU A 52 10.44 -24.14 -19.87
N ALA A 53 10.54 -22.86 -19.50
CA ALA A 53 9.58 -22.21 -18.62
C ALA A 53 8.76 -21.13 -19.33
N ASP A 54 7.46 -21.11 -19.08
CA ASP A 54 6.59 -20.01 -19.45
C ASP A 54 6.83 -18.82 -18.53
N LYS A 55 7.05 -17.65 -19.11
CA LYS A 55 7.16 -16.38 -18.41
C LYS A 55 6.05 -15.45 -18.82
N VAL A 56 5.69 -14.55 -17.90
CA VAL A 56 4.68 -13.53 -18.14
C VAL A 56 5.36 -12.17 -18.15
N LYS A 57 5.21 -11.45 -19.26
CA LYS A 57 5.65 -10.07 -19.39
C LYS A 57 4.54 -9.15 -18.95
N LEU A 58 4.85 -8.25 -18.00
CA LEU A 58 3.98 -7.17 -17.61
C LEU A 58 4.22 -5.98 -18.52
N SER A 59 3.17 -5.53 -19.17
CA SER A 59 3.06 -4.21 -19.80
C SER A 59 1.68 -3.64 -19.49
N TRP A 60 1.42 -2.42 -19.90
CA TRP A 60 0.15 -1.76 -19.66
C TRP A 60 -0.28 -0.93 -20.86
N GLN A 61 -1.54 -0.57 -20.93
CA GLN A 61 -2.13 0.23 -21.99
C GLN A 61 -2.64 1.55 -21.42
N GLN A 62 -2.46 2.61 -22.21
CA GLN A 62 -3.07 3.90 -21.94
C GLN A 62 -4.43 3.97 -22.64
N LYS A 63 -5.41 4.64 -22.02
CA LYS A 63 -6.70 4.89 -22.65
C LYS A 63 -6.53 5.54 -24.01
N GLY A 64 -7.24 5.01 -25.01
CA GLY A 64 -7.19 5.53 -26.38
C GLY A 64 -5.92 5.18 -27.16
N SER A 65 -5.10 4.26 -26.68
CA SER A 65 -3.88 3.80 -27.36
C SER A 65 -3.76 2.28 -27.28
N ASP A 66 -3.50 1.64 -28.43
CA ASP A 66 -3.23 0.20 -28.49
C ASP A 66 -1.75 -0.13 -28.29
N TYR A 67 -0.89 0.89 -28.14
CA TYR A 67 0.55 0.70 -27.95
C TYR A 67 0.85 0.23 -26.54
N PRO A 68 1.55 -0.92 -26.36
CA PRO A 68 1.89 -1.45 -25.05
C PRO A 68 3.05 -0.65 -24.43
N LEU A 69 2.82 -0.08 -23.27
CA LEU A 69 3.83 0.61 -22.49
C LEU A 69 4.48 -0.35 -21.49
N GLN A 70 5.76 -0.16 -21.22
CA GLN A 70 6.51 -0.99 -20.28
C GLN A 70 6.39 -0.39 -18.85
N PRO A 71 6.62 -1.19 -17.78
CA PRO A 71 6.57 -0.69 -16.40
C PRO A 71 7.47 0.53 -16.16
N TYR A 72 8.64 0.61 -16.79
CA TYR A 72 9.58 1.73 -16.62
C TYR A 72 9.08 3.07 -17.20
N HIS A 73 7.92 3.10 -17.86
CA HIS A 73 7.25 4.36 -18.23
C HIS A 73 6.33 4.88 -17.10
N LEU A 74 6.19 4.14 -16.00
CA LEU A 74 5.53 4.58 -14.79
C LEU A 74 6.58 5.14 -13.80
N SER A 75 6.16 6.04 -12.93
CA SER A 75 6.99 6.46 -11.80
C SER A 75 7.17 5.32 -10.78
N ASP A 76 8.23 5.38 -9.99
CA ASP A 76 8.48 4.41 -8.92
C ASP A 76 7.32 4.36 -7.94
N GLY A 77 6.74 5.53 -7.59
CA GLY A 77 5.55 5.60 -6.75
C GLY A 77 4.35 4.88 -7.37
N SER A 78 4.11 5.04 -8.68
CA SER A 78 3.03 4.33 -9.37
C SER A 78 3.22 2.81 -9.36
N ILE A 79 4.45 2.34 -9.59
CA ILE A 79 4.79 0.91 -9.53
C ILE A 79 4.59 0.39 -8.10
N ARG A 80 5.06 1.14 -7.11
CA ARG A 80 4.90 0.80 -5.69
C ARG A 80 3.43 0.68 -5.31
N PHE A 81 2.61 1.66 -5.67
CA PHE A 81 1.18 1.62 -5.42
C PHE A 81 0.52 0.38 -6.04
N ILE A 82 0.82 0.05 -7.31
CA ILE A 82 0.28 -1.14 -7.99
C ILE A 82 0.66 -2.42 -7.23
N CYS A 83 1.90 -2.52 -6.76
CA CYS A 83 2.35 -3.66 -5.97
C CYS A 83 1.60 -3.76 -4.62
N LEU A 84 1.45 -2.64 -3.91
CA LEU A 84 0.74 -2.57 -2.63
C LEU A 84 -0.75 -2.87 -2.80
N ALA A 85 -1.42 -2.24 -3.78
CA ALA A 85 -2.81 -2.53 -4.10
C ALA A 85 -3.03 -4.01 -4.43
N THR A 86 -2.13 -4.62 -5.23
CA THR A 86 -2.19 -6.05 -5.54
C THR A 86 -2.02 -6.92 -4.29
N ALA A 87 -1.15 -6.53 -3.35
CA ALA A 87 -0.94 -7.25 -2.09
C ALA A 87 -2.15 -7.15 -1.15
N LEU A 88 -2.77 -5.98 -1.06
CA LEU A 88 -3.91 -5.72 -0.19
C LEU A 88 -5.20 -6.33 -0.73
N LEU A 89 -5.40 -6.27 -2.05
CA LEU A 89 -6.61 -6.78 -2.73
C LEU A 89 -6.55 -8.27 -3.09
N GLN A 90 -5.49 -9.01 -2.72
CA GLN A 90 -5.41 -10.44 -3.05
C GLN A 90 -6.52 -11.25 -2.37
N PRO A 91 -7.08 -12.31 -3.05
CA PRO A 91 -8.21 -13.08 -2.53
C PRO A 91 -7.92 -13.82 -1.23
N ASP A 92 -6.71 -14.38 -1.11
CA ASP A 92 -6.26 -15.16 0.05
C ASP A 92 -5.04 -14.48 0.68
N PRO A 93 -5.21 -13.41 1.47
CA PRO A 93 -4.08 -12.73 2.10
C PRO A 93 -3.38 -13.65 3.12
N PRO A 94 -2.11 -13.39 3.44
CA PRO A 94 -1.47 -14.02 4.58
C PRO A 94 -2.17 -13.59 5.88
N SER A 95 -1.90 -14.26 7.00
CA SER A 95 -2.43 -13.89 8.31
C SER A 95 -1.98 -12.51 8.80
N ALA A 96 -0.84 -12.04 8.31
CA ALA A 96 -0.36 -10.68 8.54
C ALA A 96 0.37 -10.12 7.31
N ILE A 97 0.22 -8.82 7.07
CA ILE A 97 0.94 -8.03 6.06
C ILE A 97 1.69 -6.93 6.82
N VAL A 98 3.01 -6.90 6.67
CA VAL A 98 3.86 -5.86 7.25
C VAL A 98 4.43 -5.02 6.12
N ILE A 99 4.27 -3.70 6.19
CA ILE A 99 4.71 -2.76 5.15
C ILE A 99 5.50 -1.64 5.82
N ASP A 100 6.69 -1.39 5.29
CA ASP A 100 7.57 -0.32 5.71
C ASP A 100 7.50 0.83 4.71
N GLU A 101 7.26 2.06 5.22
CA GLU A 101 7.16 3.31 4.45
C GLU A 101 6.26 3.16 3.20
N PRO A 102 4.98 2.74 3.34
CA PRO A 102 4.11 2.48 2.18
C PRO A 102 3.85 3.73 1.33
N GLU A 103 3.94 4.91 1.91
CA GLU A 103 3.69 6.20 1.27
C GLU A 103 4.86 6.71 0.41
N LEU A 104 6.04 6.12 0.52
CA LEU A 104 7.25 6.64 -0.11
C LEU A 104 7.08 6.78 -1.64
N GLY A 105 7.26 8.01 -2.14
CA GLY A 105 7.12 8.34 -3.56
C GLY A 105 5.69 8.45 -4.07
N LEU A 106 4.69 8.35 -3.19
CA LEU A 106 3.29 8.53 -3.56
C LEU A 106 2.86 10.00 -3.48
N HIS A 107 1.97 10.38 -4.40
CA HIS A 107 1.26 11.66 -4.32
C HIS A 107 0.26 11.62 -3.15
N PRO A 108 -0.05 12.74 -2.46
CA PRO A 108 -1.00 12.79 -1.35
C PRO A 108 -2.33 12.06 -1.61
N GLU A 109 -2.91 12.23 -2.78
CA GLU A 109 -4.16 11.54 -3.14
C GLU A 109 -3.98 10.01 -3.20
N ALA A 110 -2.84 9.53 -3.69
CA ALA A 110 -2.54 8.10 -3.71
C ALA A 110 -2.35 7.52 -2.29
N ILE A 111 -1.86 8.31 -1.34
CA ILE A 111 -1.73 7.92 0.08
C ILE A 111 -3.13 7.72 0.68
N ARG A 112 -4.09 8.60 0.41
CA ARG A 112 -5.47 8.47 0.87
C ARG A 112 -6.13 7.20 0.34
N ILE A 113 -6.03 6.96 -0.98
CA ILE A 113 -6.56 5.75 -1.61
C ILE A 113 -5.89 4.50 -1.04
N LEU A 114 -4.57 4.55 -0.80
CA LEU A 114 -3.84 3.44 -0.19
C LEU A 114 -4.34 3.15 1.23
N ALA A 115 -4.61 4.18 2.03
CA ALA A 115 -5.15 4.01 3.38
C ALA A 115 -6.53 3.35 3.38
N GLU A 116 -7.40 3.70 2.43
CA GLU A 116 -8.69 3.01 2.24
C GLU A 116 -8.50 1.52 1.93
N LEU A 117 -7.57 1.19 1.02
CA LEU A 117 -7.24 -0.21 0.69
C LEU A 117 -6.66 -0.97 1.90
N ILE A 118 -5.87 -0.30 2.74
CA ILE A 118 -5.32 -0.87 3.98
C ILE A 118 -6.45 -1.17 4.98
N THR A 119 -7.35 -0.23 5.18
CA THR A 119 -8.52 -0.38 6.07
C THR A 119 -9.41 -1.53 5.63
N ASP A 120 -9.69 -1.65 4.32
CA ASP A 120 -10.45 -2.76 3.76
C ASP A 120 -9.73 -4.11 3.92
N ALA A 121 -8.42 -4.14 3.70
CA ALA A 121 -7.62 -5.34 3.90
C ALA A 121 -7.60 -5.78 5.38
N ALA A 122 -7.57 -4.82 6.31
CA ALA A 122 -7.55 -5.07 7.75
C ALA A 122 -8.78 -5.82 8.26
N GLN A 123 -9.90 -5.81 7.50
CA GLN A 123 -11.07 -6.62 7.80
C GLN A 123 -10.85 -8.13 7.57
N ARG A 124 -9.79 -8.50 6.84
CA ARG A 124 -9.51 -9.89 6.41
C ARG A 124 -8.17 -10.43 6.88
N THR A 125 -7.27 -9.55 7.29
CA THR A 125 -5.91 -9.90 7.71
C THR A 125 -5.36 -8.82 8.65
N GLN A 126 -4.38 -9.16 9.49
CA GLN A 126 -3.68 -8.15 10.26
C GLN A 126 -2.77 -7.33 9.33
N VAL A 127 -2.88 -6.01 9.37
CA VAL A 127 -1.97 -5.11 8.65
C VAL A 127 -1.17 -4.30 9.66
N ILE A 128 0.15 -4.30 9.51
CA ILE A 128 1.08 -3.54 10.34
C ILE A 128 1.87 -2.61 9.43
N LEU A 129 1.84 -1.33 9.71
CA LEU A 129 2.56 -0.30 8.96
C LEU A 129 3.64 0.30 9.83
N ALA A 130 4.82 0.52 9.27
CA ALA A 130 5.82 1.40 9.85
C ALA A 130 5.89 2.67 8.98
N THR A 131 5.69 3.83 9.57
CA THR A 131 5.67 5.11 8.86
C THR A 131 6.05 6.26 9.77
N GLN A 132 6.58 7.34 9.18
CA GLN A 132 6.78 8.63 9.81
C GLN A 132 5.97 9.73 9.11
N SER A 133 5.10 9.39 8.17
CA SER A 133 4.31 10.34 7.38
C SER A 133 3.10 10.83 8.16
N PRO A 134 3.03 12.13 8.52
CA PRO A 134 1.84 12.71 9.15
C PRO A 134 0.58 12.51 8.31
N LEU A 135 0.73 12.61 6.97
CA LEU A 135 -0.38 12.45 6.03
C LEU A 135 -0.96 11.05 6.02
N LEU A 136 -0.12 10.02 6.18
CA LEU A 136 -0.61 8.64 6.28
C LEU A 136 -1.19 8.37 7.67
N ILE A 137 -0.54 8.88 8.73
CA ILE A 137 -1.02 8.76 10.12
C ILE A 137 -2.44 9.35 10.25
N ASP A 138 -2.71 10.48 9.62
CA ASP A 138 -4.03 11.14 9.61
C ASP A 138 -5.17 10.32 8.99
N GLN A 139 -4.85 9.24 8.30
CA GLN A 139 -5.87 8.38 7.69
C GLN A 139 -6.39 7.30 8.64
N PHE A 140 -5.82 7.16 9.84
CA PHE A 140 -6.17 6.12 10.81
C PHE A 140 -6.61 6.73 12.14
N ALA A 141 -7.37 5.95 12.91
CA ALA A 141 -7.75 6.35 14.25
C ALA A 141 -6.54 6.36 15.20
N ILE A 142 -6.53 7.25 16.18
CA ILE A 142 -5.42 7.36 17.14
C ILE A 142 -5.20 6.05 17.91
N ASP A 143 -6.26 5.30 18.18
CA ASP A 143 -6.20 3.99 18.85
C ASP A 143 -5.49 2.90 18.03
N ASP A 144 -5.32 3.12 16.71
CA ASP A 144 -4.56 2.23 15.83
C ASP A 144 -3.06 2.54 15.83
N ILE A 145 -2.65 3.67 16.44
CA ILE A 145 -1.27 4.13 16.46
C ILE A 145 -0.49 3.52 17.62
N VAL A 146 0.69 3.01 17.30
CA VAL A 146 1.68 2.57 18.28
C VAL A 146 2.94 3.37 18.07
N VAL A 147 3.31 4.18 19.04
CA VAL A 147 4.54 4.96 19.04
C VAL A 147 5.70 4.07 19.46
N VAL A 148 6.80 4.15 18.70
CA VAL A 148 8.02 3.41 19.00
C VAL A 148 9.11 4.41 19.39
N ASN A 149 9.61 4.27 20.61
CA ASN A 149 10.69 5.07 21.15
C ASN A 149 11.93 4.21 21.46
N ARG A 150 13.07 4.86 21.56
CA ARG A 150 14.29 4.23 22.05
C ARG A 150 14.70 4.86 23.38
N LYS A 151 14.76 4.04 24.44
CA LYS A 151 15.17 4.46 25.77
C LYS A 151 16.21 3.48 26.30
N ASP A 152 17.35 3.99 26.78
CA ASP A 152 18.44 3.17 27.34
C ASP A 152 18.91 2.03 26.42
N GLY A 153 18.94 2.30 25.10
CA GLY A 153 19.33 1.31 24.08
C GLY A 153 18.27 0.27 23.75
N GLN A 154 17.07 0.34 24.33
CA GLN A 154 15.94 -0.57 24.09
C GLN A 154 14.78 0.13 23.40
N SER A 155 14.08 -0.59 22.53
CA SER A 155 12.82 -0.09 21.92
C SER A 155 11.67 -0.25 22.91
N THR A 156 10.90 0.82 23.10
CA THR A 156 9.63 0.82 23.86
C THR A 156 8.48 1.06 22.91
N PHE A 157 7.33 0.46 23.23
CA PHE A 157 6.11 0.55 22.40
C PHE A 157 4.99 1.10 23.27
N GLU A 158 4.32 2.13 22.80
CA GLU A 158 3.22 2.79 23.48
C GLU A 158 2.03 2.90 22.52
N ARG A 159 0.92 2.25 22.85
CA ARG A 159 -0.33 2.40 22.11
C ARG A 159 -1.03 3.67 22.57
N LEU A 160 -1.38 4.50 21.62
CA LEU A 160 -2.14 5.71 21.92
C LEU A 160 -3.61 5.38 22.20
N SER A 161 -4.30 6.29 22.89
CA SER A 161 -5.72 6.19 23.19
C SER A 161 -6.41 7.53 22.95
N GLU A 162 -7.56 7.52 22.32
CA GLU A 162 -8.37 8.73 22.09
C GLU A 162 -8.65 9.48 23.41
N GLN A 163 -8.81 8.76 24.53
CA GLN A 163 -9.08 9.36 25.84
C GLN A 163 -7.95 10.26 26.33
N ASP A 164 -6.69 9.89 26.05
CA ASP A 164 -5.51 10.65 26.49
C ASP A 164 -5.31 11.92 25.66
N PHE A 165 -5.84 11.94 24.44
CA PHE A 165 -5.68 13.04 23.48
C PHE A 165 -6.98 13.77 23.15
N SER A 166 -8.08 13.51 23.86
CA SER A 166 -9.42 14.02 23.52
C SER A 166 -9.47 15.55 23.36
N GLN A 167 -8.80 16.30 24.24
CA GLN A 167 -8.75 17.76 24.19
C GLN A 167 -7.93 18.27 22.97
N TRP A 168 -6.88 17.52 22.58
CA TRP A 168 -6.05 17.89 21.45
C TRP A 168 -6.72 17.57 20.12
N LEU A 169 -7.49 16.50 20.05
CA LEU A 169 -8.19 16.04 18.85
C LEU A 169 -9.39 16.92 18.49
N GLU A 170 -9.83 17.83 19.40
CA GLU A 170 -10.83 18.85 19.06
C GLU A 170 -10.29 19.89 18.06
N ASP A 171 -8.99 20.21 18.13
CA ASP A 171 -8.37 21.27 17.35
C ASP A 171 -7.32 20.77 16.34
N TYR A 172 -6.77 19.56 16.51
CA TYR A 172 -5.64 19.05 15.75
C TYR A 172 -5.88 17.63 15.27
N SER A 173 -5.37 17.31 14.06
CA SER A 173 -5.29 15.93 13.57
C SER A 173 -4.15 15.15 14.23
N VAL A 174 -4.18 13.82 14.14
CA VAL A 174 -3.12 12.95 14.71
C VAL A 174 -1.76 13.25 14.10
N GLY A 175 -1.70 13.49 12.78
CA GLY A 175 -0.47 13.87 12.07
C GLY A 175 0.04 15.27 12.44
N GLU A 176 -0.86 16.21 12.78
CA GLU A 176 -0.46 17.50 13.33
C GLU A 176 0.12 17.36 14.73
N LEU A 177 -0.46 16.51 15.58
CA LEU A 177 0.07 16.21 16.93
C LEU A 177 1.47 15.57 16.83
N TRP A 178 1.66 14.66 15.86
CA TRP A 178 2.97 14.10 15.54
C TRP A 178 3.98 15.17 15.11
N THR A 179 3.61 16.01 14.15
CA THR A 179 4.49 17.08 13.62
C THR A 179 4.85 18.12 14.68
N ARG A 180 3.97 18.37 15.64
CA ARG A 180 4.18 19.31 16.76
C ARG A 180 4.90 18.70 17.96
N ASN A 181 5.36 17.44 17.88
CA ASN A 181 5.97 16.71 19.00
C ASN A 181 5.08 16.57 20.25
N VAL A 182 3.76 16.69 20.12
CA VAL A 182 2.82 16.36 21.19
C VAL A 182 2.80 14.83 21.39
N ILE A 183 2.74 14.09 20.31
CA ILE A 183 3.02 12.66 20.28
C ILE A 183 4.53 12.51 20.13
N GLN A 184 5.21 12.05 21.16
CA GLN A 184 6.67 11.91 21.18
C GLN A 184 7.05 10.52 20.70
N GLY A 185 7.76 10.44 19.56
CA GLY A 185 8.28 9.20 19.01
C GLY A 185 9.62 9.41 18.32
N GLY A 186 10.46 8.38 18.27
CA GLY A 186 11.72 8.42 17.55
C GLY A 186 12.96 8.18 18.43
N THR A 187 14.12 8.61 17.93
CA THR A 187 15.45 8.38 18.52
C THR A 187 15.93 9.57 19.35
N SER A 188 15.09 10.17 20.19
CA SER A 188 15.61 11.16 21.14
C SER A 188 16.36 10.43 22.24
N ASP A 189 17.68 10.32 22.09
CA ASP A 189 18.62 10.05 23.18
C ASP A 189 18.68 11.35 24.02
N GLU A 190 17.84 11.49 25.04
CA GLU A 190 18.02 12.35 26.19
C GLU A 190 17.63 11.59 27.46
#